data_3d24523712b3cfa553d141911e63d226
#
_entry.id   3d24523712b3cfa553d141911e63d226
#
_cell.length_a   1.000
_cell.length_b   1.000
_cell.length_c   1.000
_cell.angle_alpha   90.00
_cell.angle_beta   90.00
_cell.angle_gamma   90.00
#
_symmetry.space_group_name_H-M   'P 1'
#
loop_
_entity.id
_entity.type
_entity.pdbx_description
1 polymer ?
#
loop_
_entity_poly.entity_id
_entity_poly.type
_entity_poly.pdbx_seq_one_letter_code
_entity_poly.pdbx_strand_id
1 'polypeptide(L)'
;MKSVLYLHGLESKQGGAKIDFLASQGTVHAPAMAYKIKAWSVDELIEMANKCNPDLIIGSSMGGYFADVLGSHTSREVLLFNPALHSRSIDYNFNYGKQNYKRTIILGMLDTVVLPECTKKIAGDTAKIIEVAAMGHRTPLDTFKAIYTQLFVDETV
;
A
#
# COMPACT_ATOMS: atom_id res chain seq x y z
N MET A 1 11.08 -13.80 -8.04
CA MET A 1 10.78 -12.36 -8.18
C MET A 1 9.29 -12.15 -8.06
N LYS A 2 8.88 -11.12 -7.30
CA LYS A 2 7.45 -10.83 -7.14
C LYS A 2 6.94 -9.92 -8.26
N SER A 3 5.70 -10.13 -8.66
CA SER A 3 4.94 -9.18 -9.45
C SER A 3 4.20 -8.25 -8.49
N VAL A 4 4.36 -6.96 -8.65
CA VAL A 4 3.85 -5.94 -7.72
C VAL A 4 2.87 -5.02 -8.43
N LEU A 5 1.74 -4.77 -7.80
CA LEU A 5 0.85 -3.65 -8.12
C LEU A 5 1.14 -2.53 -7.10
N TYR A 6 1.57 -1.37 -7.56
CA TYR A 6 1.89 -0.23 -6.70
C TYR A 6 0.86 0.89 -6.87
N LEU A 7 0.24 1.27 -5.77
CA LEU A 7 -0.78 2.32 -5.73
C LEU A 7 -0.23 3.54 -4.97
N HIS A 8 0.04 4.62 -5.72
CA HIS A 8 0.64 5.84 -5.16
C HIS A 8 -0.33 6.62 -4.27
N GLY A 9 0.21 7.57 -3.48
CA GLY A 9 -0.59 8.46 -2.64
C GLY A 9 -1.29 9.55 -3.45
N LEU A 10 -2.17 10.30 -2.76
CA LEU A 10 -2.99 11.35 -3.38
C LEU A 10 -2.17 12.45 -4.06
N GLU A 11 -1.11 12.90 -3.38
CA GLU A 11 -0.25 13.97 -3.88
C GLU A 11 0.96 13.45 -4.67
N SER A 12 1.06 12.15 -4.86
CA SER A 12 2.15 11.52 -5.59
C SER A 12 1.81 11.40 -7.08
N LYS A 13 2.87 11.27 -7.87
CA LYS A 13 2.76 11.02 -9.31
C LYS A 13 3.02 9.56 -9.60
N GLN A 14 2.56 9.11 -10.76
CA GLN A 14 2.95 7.85 -11.36
C GLN A 14 4.47 7.86 -11.63
N GLY A 15 5.14 6.74 -11.36
CA GLY A 15 6.58 6.61 -11.58
C GLY A 15 7.43 7.06 -10.40
N GLY A 16 8.73 7.27 -10.65
CA GLY A 16 9.71 7.72 -9.68
C GLY A 16 10.65 6.62 -9.18
N ALA A 17 11.52 6.98 -8.24
CA ALA A 17 12.63 6.12 -7.80
C ALA A 17 12.19 4.81 -7.14
N LYS A 18 11.08 4.82 -6.40
CA LYS A 18 10.53 3.60 -5.79
C LYS A 18 10.06 2.60 -6.84
N ILE A 19 9.42 3.11 -7.90
CA ILE A 19 8.98 2.27 -9.02
C ILE A 19 10.18 1.72 -9.77
N ASP A 20 11.21 2.53 -10.00
CA ASP A 20 12.45 2.08 -10.65
C ASP A 20 13.11 0.97 -9.85
N PHE A 21 13.16 1.11 -8.52
CA PHE A 21 13.67 0.08 -7.64
C PHE A 21 12.86 -1.22 -7.76
N LEU A 22 11.53 -1.13 -7.69
CA LEU A 22 10.66 -2.31 -7.81
C LEU A 22 10.83 -2.99 -9.17
N ALA A 23 10.97 -2.20 -10.24
CA ALA A 23 11.20 -2.73 -11.58
C ALA A 23 12.54 -3.47 -11.68
N SER A 24 13.54 -3.08 -10.89
CA SER A 24 14.82 -3.80 -10.82
C SER A 24 14.70 -5.15 -10.08
N GLN A 25 13.65 -5.33 -9.28
CA GLN A 25 13.43 -6.54 -8.47
C GLN A 25 12.43 -7.51 -9.12
N GLY A 26 11.68 -7.08 -10.10
CA GLY A 26 10.67 -7.91 -10.75
C GLY A 26 9.73 -7.10 -11.62
N THR A 27 8.54 -7.62 -11.87
CA THR A 27 7.52 -6.91 -12.63
C THR A 27 6.76 -5.95 -11.73
N VAL A 28 6.57 -4.71 -12.16
CA VAL A 28 5.78 -3.73 -11.43
C VAL A 28 4.74 -3.10 -12.35
N HIS A 29 3.51 -3.00 -11.83
CA HIS A 29 2.42 -2.24 -12.43
C HIS A 29 2.12 -1.07 -11.50
N ALA A 30 2.26 0.15 -12.00
CA ALA A 30 2.08 1.37 -11.21
C ALA A 30 1.18 2.35 -11.96
N PRO A 31 -0.14 2.12 -11.96
CA PRO A 31 -1.07 2.94 -12.71
C PRO A 31 -1.18 4.35 -12.11
N ALA A 32 -1.49 5.32 -12.96
CA ALA A 32 -1.92 6.63 -12.52
C ALA A 32 -3.33 6.51 -11.92
N MET A 33 -3.48 6.76 -10.63
CA MET A 33 -4.75 6.54 -9.95
C MET A 33 -5.76 7.68 -10.16
N ALA A 34 -5.27 8.88 -10.45
CA ALA A 34 -6.13 10.03 -10.77
C ALA A 34 -7.29 10.22 -9.78
N TYR A 35 -7.02 10.11 -8.50
CA TYR A 35 -8.03 10.08 -7.43
C TYR A 35 -8.99 11.28 -7.45
N LYS A 36 -8.51 12.44 -7.89
CA LYS A 36 -9.30 13.69 -7.86
C LYS A 36 -10.31 13.77 -9.00
N ILE A 37 -10.14 12.99 -10.06
CA ILE A 37 -10.97 13.07 -11.26
C ILE A 37 -11.64 11.75 -11.62
N LYS A 38 -11.24 10.63 -11.01
CA LYS A 38 -11.84 9.32 -11.27
C LYS A 38 -12.62 8.86 -10.05
N ALA A 39 -13.84 8.44 -10.26
CA ALA A 39 -14.67 7.80 -9.24
C ALA A 39 -14.44 6.28 -9.26
N TRP A 40 -13.45 5.81 -8.50
CA TRP A 40 -13.16 4.38 -8.43
C TRP A 40 -14.26 3.60 -7.73
N SER A 41 -14.61 2.43 -8.28
CA SER A 41 -15.43 1.42 -7.60
C SER A 41 -14.55 0.24 -7.17
N VAL A 42 -15.05 -0.56 -6.22
CA VAL A 42 -14.37 -1.80 -5.81
C VAL A 42 -14.24 -2.76 -6.99
N ASP A 43 -15.29 -2.88 -7.82
CA ASP A 43 -15.26 -3.77 -8.98
C ASP A 43 -14.17 -3.39 -9.98
N GLU A 44 -13.98 -2.10 -10.21
CA GLU A 44 -12.90 -1.61 -11.08
C GLU A 44 -11.50 -1.91 -10.50
N LEU A 45 -11.34 -1.79 -9.18
CA LEU A 45 -10.08 -2.14 -8.51
C LEU A 45 -9.80 -3.64 -8.62
N ILE A 46 -10.81 -4.47 -8.38
CA ILE A 46 -10.70 -5.92 -8.51
C ILE A 46 -10.33 -6.31 -9.95
N GLU A 47 -10.97 -5.70 -10.93
CA GLU A 47 -10.67 -5.94 -12.35
C GLU A 47 -9.21 -5.59 -12.67
N MET A 48 -8.74 -4.45 -12.19
CA MET A 48 -7.35 -4.03 -12.36
C MET A 48 -6.38 -5.04 -11.75
N ALA A 49 -6.64 -5.50 -10.52
CA ALA A 49 -5.79 -6.50 -9.85
C ALA A 49 -5.81 -7.84 -10.60
N ASN A 50 -6.97 -8.30 -11.05
CA ASN A 50 -7.07 -9.55 -11.78
C ASN A 50 -6.36 -9.49 -13.13
N LYS A 51 -6.35 -8.33 -13.77
CA LYS A 51 -5.71 -8.13 -15.07
C LYS A 51 -4.19 -8.18 -14.96
N CYS A 52 -3.60 -7.56 -13.95
CA CYS A 52 -2.15 -7.61 -13.75
C CYS A 52 -1.69 -8.78 -12.88
N ASN A 53 -2.59 -9.41 -12.15
CA ASN A 53 -2.36 -10.61 -11.33
C ASN A 53 -1.11 -10.52 -10.44
N PRO A 54 -1.02 -9.53 -9.54
CA PRO A 54 0.18 -9.34 -8.74
C PRO A 54 0.28 -10.35 -7.59
N ASP A 55 1.52 -10.66 -7.21
CA ASP A 55 1.82 -11.42 -5.99
C ASP A 55 1.67 -10.54 -4.74
N LEU A 56 1.88 -9.25 -4.88
CA LEU A 56 1.93 -8.29 -3.79
C LEU A 56 1.32 -6.97 -4.25
N ILE A 57 0.49 -6.37 -3.40
CA ILE A 57 -0.02 -5.01 -3.62
C ILE A 57 0.64 -4.09 -2.60
N ILE A 58 1.33 -3.08 -3.08
CA ILE A 58 1.93 -2.04 -2.24
C ILE A 58 1.13 -0.76 -2.40
N GLY A 59 0.82 -0.12 -1.30
CA GLY A 59 0.13 1.16 -1.34
C GLY A 59 0.67 2.14 -0.32
N SER A 60 0.64 3.42 -0.65
CA SER A 60 1.07 4.51 0.21
C SER A 60 -0.05 5.51 0.41
N SER A 61 -0.34 5.87 1.65
CA SER A 61 -1.36 6.86 2.02
C SER A 61 -2.74 6.50 1.45
N MET A 62 -3.31 7.30 0.54
CA MET A 62 -4.56 6.97 -0.16
C MET A 62 -4.46 5.63 -0.90
N GLY A 63 -3.34 5.40 -1.59
CA GLY A 63 -3.07 4.13 -2.25
C GLY A 63 -2.98 2.96 -1.27
N GLY A 64 -2.54 3.22 -0.04
CA GLY A 64 -2.54 2.23 1.04
C GLY A 64 -3.95 1.80 1.43
N TYR A 65 -4.87 2.74 1.53
CA TYR A 65 -6.28 2.42 1.76
C TYR A 65 -6.85 1.57 0.62
N PHE A 66 -6.61 1.98 -0.62
CA PHE A 66 -7.07 1.23 -1.80
C PHE A 66 -6.48 -0.19 -1.84
N ALA A 67 -5.20 -0.31 -1.55
CA ALA A 67 -4.52 -1.62 -1.51
C ALA A 67 -5.10 -2.53 -0.42
N ASP A 68 -5.40 -1.98 0.75
CA ASP A 68 -5.97 -2.73 1.85
C ASP A 68 -7.37 -3.29 1.50
N VAL A 69 -8.22 -2.43 0.96
CA VAL A 69 -9.54 -2.86 0.48
C VAL A 69 -9.40 -3.95 -0.58
N LEU A 70 -8.48 -3.77 -1.52
CA LEU A 70 -8.25 -4.71 -2.60
C LEU A 70 -7.74 -6.07 -2.09
N GLY A 71 -6.84 -6.07 -1.12
CA GLY A 71 -6.39 -7.30 -0.45
C GLY A 71 -7.55 -8.06 0.18
N SER A 72 -8.47 -7.35 0.83
CA SER A 72 -9.64 -7.95 1.48
C SER A 72 -10.61 -8.60 0.51
N HIS A 73 -10.61 -8.20 -0.75
CA HIS A 73 -11.47 -8.78 -1.79
C HIS A 73 -10.78 -9.86 -2.62
N THR A 74 -9.45 -9.88 -2.67
CA THR A 74 -8.70 -10.74 -3.60
C THR A 74 -7.76 -11.74 -2.93
N SER A 75 -7.65 -11.72 -1.61
CA SER A 75 -6.72 -12.53 -0.81
C SER A 75 -5.24 -12.26 -1.10
N ARG A 76 -4.91 -11.21 -1.83
CA ARG A 76 -3.52 -10.88 -2.14
C ARG A 76 -2.84 -10.23 -0.95
N GLU A 77 -1.57 -10.56 -0.76
CA GLU A 77 -0.74 -9.93 0.27
C GLU A 77 -0.58 -8.43 0.00
N VAL A 78 -0.62 -7.63 1.07
CA VAL A 78 -0.47 -6.18 0.98
C VAL A 78 0.65 -5.67 1.87
N LEU A 79 1.37 -4.66 1.38
CA LEU A 79 2.36 -3.89 2.12
C LEU A 79 1.94 -2.42 2.06
N LEU A 80 1.63 -1.86 3.22
CA LEU A 80 0.99 -0.54 3.31
C LEU A 80 1.91 0.44 4.04
N PHE A 81 2.18 1.58 3.42
CA PHE A 81 2.99 2.65 4.02
C PHE A 81 2.08 3.80 4.44
N ASN A 82 1.98 4.05 5.73
CA ASN A 82 1.13 5.10 6.31
C ASN A 82 -0.27 5.15 5.64
N PRO A 83 -1.01 4.04 5.61
CA PRO A 83 -2.25 3.97 4.85
C PRO A 83 -3.33 4.86 5.46
N ALA A 84 -4.08 5.56 4.62
CA ALA A 84 -5.14 6.49 5.04
C ALA A 84 -6.42 5.74 5.42
N LEU A 85 -6.35 4.89 6.46
CA LEU A 85 -7.46 4.01 6.85
C LEU A 85 -8.57 4.73 7.61
N HIS A 86 -8.22 5.70 8.46
CA HIS A 86 -9.19 6.37 9.33
C HIS A 86 -9.70 7.70 8.76
N SER A 87 -8.94 8.35 7.88
CA SER A 87 -9.26 9.68 7.37
C SER A 87 -8.68 9.86 5.98
N ARG A 88 -9.48 10.42 5.10
CA ARG A 88 -9.10 10.67 3.70
C ARG A 88 -9.66 12.02 3.26
N SER A 89 -8.88 12.78 2.50
CA SER A 89 -9.31 14.09 1.99
C SER A 89 -10.26 13.99 0.81
N ILE A 90 -10.28 12.86 0.11
CA ILE A 90 -11.28 12.53 -0.89
C ILE A 90 -12.17 11.43 -0.34
N ASP A 91 -13.47 11.60 -0.46
CA ASP A 91 -14.45 10.69 0.14
C ASP A 91 -14.58 9.41 -0.66
N TYR A 92 -13.67 8.48 -0.39
CA TYR A 92 -13.81 7.08 -0.81
C TYR A 92 -14.14 6.26 0.44
N ASN A 93 -15.26 5.59 0.41
CA ASN A 93 -15.71 4.77 1.52
C ASN A 93 -16.12 3.40 0.99
N PHE A 94 -15.11 2.58 0.70
CA PHE A 94 -15.32 1.25 0.16
C PHE A 94 -15.73 0.26 1.23
N ASN A 95 -16.58 -0.69 0.87
CA ASN A 95 -16.83 -1.87 1.71
C ASN A 95 -15.62 -2.81 1.61
N TYR A 96 -15.11 -3.25 2.77
CA TYR A 96 -14.09 -4.29 2.81
C TYR A 96 -14.70 -5.63 2.43
N GLY A 97 -13.90 -6.48 1.79
CA GLY A 97 -14.23 -7.86 1.52
C GLY A 97 -14.04 -8.72 2.76
N LYS A 98 -14.28 -10.02 2.62
CA LYS A 98 -14.20 -11.00 3.72
C LYS A 98 -13.13 -12.06 3.50
N GLN A 99 -12.24 -11.85 2.52
CA GLN A 99 -11.14 -12.78 2.25
C GLN A 99 -10.06 -12.64 3.33
N ASN A 100 -9.40 -13.74 3.63
CA ASN A 100 -8.18 -13.70 4.43
C ASN A 100 -7.03 -13.22 3.56
N TYR A 101 -6.23 -12.29 4.06
CA TYR A 101 -5.06 -11.77 3.37
C TYR A 101 -3.98 -11.35 4.36
N LYS A 102 -2.74 -11.48 3.94
CA LYS A 102 -1.58 -11.10 4.75
C LYS A 102 -1.38 -9.59 4.63
N ARG A 103 -1.35 -8.89 5.77
CA ARG A 103 -1.22 -7.43 5.87
C ARG A 103 0.03 -7.08 6.65
N THR A 104 0.90 -6.28 6.04
CA THR A 104 2.00 -5.63 6.75
C THR A 104 1.83 -4.12 6.61
N ILE A 105 1.81 -3.40 7.73
CA ILE A 105 1.62 -1.96 7.77
C ILE A 105 2.88 -1.31 8.33
N ILE A 106 3.43 -0.37 7.58
CA ILE A 106 4.59 0.41 7.97
C ILE A 106 4.11 1.77 8.45
N LEU A 107 4.42 2.12 9.68
CA LEU A 107 3.99 3.37 10.29
C LEU A 107 5.18 4.28 10.57
N GLY A 108 5.16 5.48 10.00
CA GLY A 108 6.06 6.55 10.42
C GLY A 108 5.52 7.17 11.70
N MET A 109 6.25 7.03 12.79
CA MET A 109 5.77 7.46 14.10
C MET A 109 5.75 9.00 14.26
N LEU A 110 6.36 9.73 13.32
CA LEU A 110 6.28 11.19 13.24
C LEU A 110 5.23 11.68 12.23
N ASP A 111 4.42 10.78 11.69
CA ASP A 111 3.36 11.15 10.73
C ASP A 111 2.28 11.98 11.41
N THR A 112 2.09 13.21 10.91
CA THR A 112 1.06 14.15 11.38
C THR A 112 -0.13 14.25 10.42
N VAL A 113 -0.03 13.62 9.25
CA VAL A 113 -1.10 13.58 8.23
C VAL A 113 -2.03 12.39 8.49
N VAL A 114 -1.43 11.21 8.63
CA VAL A 114 -2.14 10.00 9.03
C VAL A 114 -1.58 9.55 10.38
N LEU A 115 -2.32 9.80 11.44
CA LEU A 115 -1.82 9.54 12.80
C LEU A 115 -1.62 8.05 13.03
N PRO A 116 -0.41 7.59 13.38
CA PRO A 116 -0.11 6.17 13.50
C PRO A 116 -0.98 5.46 14.57
N GLU A 117 -1.32 6.14 15.66
CA GLU A 117 -2.16 5.56 16.71
C GLU A 117 -3.57 5.26 16.20
N CYS A 118 -4.11 6.09 15.31
CA CYS A 118 -5.42 5.83 14.69
C CYS A 118 -5.36 4.61 13.76
N THR A 119 -4.30 4.47 13.00
CA THR A 119 -4.10 3.32 12.10
C THR A 119 -3.97 2.02 12.90
N LYS A 120 -3.18 2.02 13.97
CA LYS A 120 -3.04 0.87 14.87
C LYS A 120 -4.39 0.42 15.42
N LYS A 121 -5.20 1.36 15.85
CA LYS A 121 -6.52 1.10 16.44
C LYS A 121 -7.46 0.44 15.42
N ILE A 122 -7.46 0.91 14.19
CA ILE A 122 -8.29 0.35 13.11
C ILE A 122 -7.78 -1.02 12.67
N ALA A 123 -6.46 -1.16 12.51
CA ALA A 123 -5.85 -2.41 12.07
C ALA A 123 -6.05 -3.55 13.08
N GLY A 124 -6.07 -3.22 14.37
CA GLY A 124 -6.20 -4.22 15.44
C GLY A 124 -5.08 -5.25 15.40
N ASP A 125 -5.41 -6.50 15.70
CA ASP A 125 -4.44 -7.60 15.75
C ASP A 125 -4.27 -8.35 14.43
N THR A 126 -4.94 -7.89 13.37
CA THR A 126 -4.98 -8.61 12.09
C THR A 126 -3.84 -8.28 11.14
N ALA A 127 -2.97 -7.33 11.51
CA ALA A 127 -1.86 -6.90 10.69
C ALA A 127 -0.54 -6.99 11.44
N LYS A 128 0.53 -7.28 10.70
CA LYS A 128 1.89 -7.07 11.21
C LYS A 128 2.20 -5.59 11.09
N ILE A 129 2.55 -4.95 12.20
CA ILE A 129 2.89 -3.52 12.23
C ILE A 129 4.38 -3.36 12.44
N ILE A 130 5.01 -2.57 11.59
CA ILE A 130 6.41 -2.17 11.72
C ILE A 130 6.43 -0.65 11.92
N GLU A 131 6.92 -0.22 13.08
CA GLU A 131 7.04 1.20 13.43
C GLU A 131 8.42 1.71 13.05
N VAL A 132 8.46 2.86 12.38
CA VAL A 132 9.70 3.56 12.03
C VAL A 132 9.75 4.87 12.79
N ALA A 133 10.56 4.92 13.85
CA ALA A 133 10.53 6.00 14.83
C ALA A 133 10.79 7.40 14.23
N ALA A 134 11.73 7.50 13.29
CA ALA A 134 12.15 8.79 12.72
C ALA A 134 11.45 9.13 11.40
N MET A 135 10.46 8.36 10.98
CA MET A 135 9.77 8.56 9.70
C MET A 135 8.48 9.35 9.87
N GLY A 136 8.27 10.33 8.99
CA GLY A 136 7.02 11.07 8.88
C GLY A 136 6.04 10.40 7.92
N HIS A 137 5.17 11.22 7.28
CA HIS A 137 4.16 10.70 6.34
C HIS A 137 4.78 10.12 5.07
N ARG A 138 5.85 10.73 4.56
CA ARG A 138 6.55 10.23 3.38
C ARG A 138 7.58 9.19 3.79
N THR A 139 7.65 8.11 3.03
CA THR A 139 8.67 7.08 3.22
C THR A 139 9.89 7.41 2.37
N PRO A 140 11.06 7.65 2.97
CA PRO A 140 12.28 7.86 2.20
C PRO A 140 12.63 6.62 1.35
N LEU A 141 13.29 6.85 0.22
CA LEU A 141 13.66 5.77 -0.69
C LEU A 141 14.49 4.68 0.00
N ASP A 142 15.49 5.07 0.79
CA ASP A 142 16.36 4.10 1.48
C ASP A 142 15.58 3.23 2.46
N THR A 143 14.64 3.83 3.19
CA THR A 143 13.75 3.11 4.11
C THR A 143 12.85 2.14 3.34
N PHE A 144 12.27 2.58 2.24
CA PHE A 144 11.44 1.75 1.37
C PHE A 144 12.22 0.52 0.87
N LYS A 145 13.42 0.75 0.33
CA LYS A 145 14.30 -0.32 -0.16
C LYS A 145 14.64 -1.32 0.94
N ALA A 146 15.02 -0.83 2.11
CA ALA A 146 15.42 -1.68 3.24
C ALA A 146 14.26 -2.57 3.68
N ILE A 147 13.07 -2.01 3.82
CA ILE A 147 11.88 -2.76 4.24
C ILE A 147 11.51 -3.80 3.18
N TYR A 148 11.44 -3.40 1.92
CA TYR A 148 11.10 -4.34 0.83
C TYR A 148 12.11 -5.48 0.77
N THR A 149 13.40 -5.18 0.82
CA THR A 149 14.46 -6.18 0.76
C THR A 149 14.37 -7.15 1.94
N GLN A 150 14.18 -6.63 3.14
CA GLN A 150 14.05 -7.46 4.34
C GLN A 150 12.85 -8.41 4.25
N LEU A 151 11.71 -7.92 3.77
CA LEU A 151 10.48 -8.70 3.77
C LEU A 151 10.37 -9.67 2.59
N PHE A 152 10.93 -9.34 1.43
CA PHE A 152 10.64 -10.06 0.21
C PHE A 152 11.84 -10.56 -0.58
N VAL A 153 13.04 -10.14 -0.25
CA VAL A 153 14.28 -10.55 -0.94
C VAL A 153 15.11 -11.47 -0.07
N ASP A 154 15.38 -11.08 1.18
CA ASP A 154 16.27 -11.85 2.06
C ASP A 154 15.68 -13.21 2.49
N GLU A 155 14.37 -13.40 2.40
CA GLU A 155 13.70 -14.66 2.73
C GLU A 155 13.83 -15.74 1.64
N THR A 156 14.45 -15.42 0.51
CA THR A 156 14.56 -16.34 -0.62
C THR A 156 15.87 -17.15 -0.64
N VAL A 157 16.63 -17.09 0.43
CA VAL A 157 17.91 -17.81 0.56
C VAL A 157 17.67 -19.22 1.09
#